data_493f5aa2c3fe9a6d7787207d27455d0b
#
_entry.id   493f5aa2c3fe9a6d7787207d27455d0b
#
_cell.length_a   1.000
_cell.length_b   1.000
_cell.length_c   1.000
_cell.angle_alpha   90.00
_cell.angle_beta   90.00
_cell.angle_gamma   90.00
#
_symmetry.space_group_name_H-M   'P 1'
#
loop_
_entity.id
_entity.type
_entity.pdbx_description
1 polymer ?
#
loop_
_entity_poly.entity_id
_entity_poly.type
_entity_poly.pdbx_seq_one_letter_code
_entity_poly.pdbx_strand_id
1 'polypeptide(L)'
;MAGLSDLRDGLVENLSTIVGLRVSAYTPDNPNPPLAVISPQSIEYHKAFNNGFNTYNFTISVYVGRVSERSAQQNLDAFCAPTGASSIKSAIESDRTLSGRCFSLIVSDMRNYGSVTIAENTYLTAEFDCAVQAN
;
A
#
# COMPACT_ATOMS: atom_id res chain seq x y z
N MET A 1 17.42 10.80 8.42
CA MET A 1 16.05 11.36 8.45
C MET A 1 15.30 10.96 7.19
N ALA A 2 14.16 10.36 7.36
CA ALA A 2 13.39 9.86 6.23
C ALA A 2 12.41 10.92 5.73
N GLY A 3 12.43 11.19 4.44
CA GLY A 3 11.41 12.00 3.81
C GLY A 3 10.32 11.13 3.21
N LEU A 4 9.35 11.77 2.56
CA LEU A 4 8.22 11.06 1.97
C LEU A 4 8.68 10.05 0.90
N SER A 5 9.67 10.43 0.08
CA SER A 5 10.23 9.54 -0.93
C SER A 5 10.89 8.31 -0.33
N ASP A 6 11.61 8.49 0.78
CA ASP A 6 12.25 7.36 1.45
C ASP A 6 11.24 6.38 1.99
N LEU A 7 10.13 6.89 2.55
CA LEU A 7 9.07 6.03 3.06
C LEU A 7 8.37 5.27 1.94
N ARG A 8 8.14 5.92 0.79
CA ARG A 8 7.60 5.24 -0.38
C ARG A 8 8.51 4.09 -0.81
N ASP A 9 9.81 4.36 -0.91
CA ASP A 9 10.78 3.35 -1.33
C ASP A 9 10.78 2.16 -0.36
N GLY A 10 10.68 2.43 0.94
CA GLY A 10 10.59 1.37 1.94
C GLY A 10 9.34 0.52 1.78
N LEU A 11 8.19 1.16 1.52
CA LEU A 11 6.94 0.45 1.27
C LEU A 11 7.02 -0.39 0.00
N VAL A 12 7.65 0.13 -1.06
CA VAL A 12 7.89 -0.63 -2.29
C VAL A 12 8.72 -1.88 -1.99
N GLU A 13 9.79 -1.74 -1.21
CA GLU A 13 10.62 -2.89 -0.85
C GLU A 13 9.83 -3.96 -0.12
N ASN A 14 9.01 -3.56 0.86
CA ASN A 14 8.20 -4.52 1.61
C ASN A 14 7.16 -5.22 0.74
N LEU A 15 6.48 -4.47 -0.11
CA LEU A 15 5.46 -5.03 -1.00
C LEU A 15 6.07 -5.92 -2.09
N SER A 16 7.30 -5.66 -2.47
CA SER A 16 7.98 -6.45 -3.50
C SER A 16 8.27 -7.88 -3.05
N THR A 17 8.07 -8.21 -1.78
CA THR A 17 8.17 -9.59 -1.30
C THR A 17 7.02 -10.46 -1.76
N ILE A 18 5.91 -9.87 -2.23
CA ILE A 18 4.78 -10.62 -2.76
C ILE A 18 5.09 -11.02 -4.21
N VAL A 19 5.12 -12.33 -4.45
CA VAL A 19 5.41 -12.86 -5.77
C VAL A 19 4.24 -12.55 -6.71
N GLY A 20 4.57 -12.02 -7.89
CA GLY A 20 3.58 -11.73 -8.91
C GLY A 20 2.89 -10.38 -8.79
N LEU A 21 3.18 -9.62 -7.74
CA LEU A 21 2.62 -8.28 -7.57
C LEU A 21 3.62 -7.24 -8.06
N ARG A 22 3.16 -6.34 -8.93
CA ARG A 22 3.95 -5.18 -9.34
C ARG A 22 3.67 -4.05 -8.38
N VAL A 23 4.67 -3.25 -8.08
CA VAL A 23 4.55 -2.15 -7.12
C VAL A 23 5.05 -0.87 -7.78
N SER A 24 4.25 0.19 -7.67
CA SER A 24 4.61 1.51 -8.18
C SER A 24 4.51 2.55 -7.07
N ALA A 25 5.53 3.38 -6.93
CA ALA A 25 5.50 4.50 -6.00
C ALA A 25 4.62 5.65 -6.50
N TYR A 26 4.26 5.64 -7.78
CA TYR A 26 3.47 6.69 -8.41
C TYR A 26 2.39 6.07 -9.27
N THR A 27 1.26 6.78 -9.44
CA THR A 27 0.14 6.29 -10.22
C THR A 27 0.50 6.26 -11.71
N PRO A 28 0.48 5.10 -12.36
CA PRO A 28 0.75 5.03 -13.80
C PRO A 28 -0.49 5.40 -14.60
N ASP A 29 -0.27 5.81 -15.87
CA ASP A 29 -1.38 6.13 -16.77
C ASP A 29 -2.18 4.88 -17.15
N ASN A 30 -1.49 3.76 -17.34
CA ASN A 30 -2.11 2.49 -17.68
C ASN A 30 -1.67 1.42 -16.70
N PRO A 31 -2.50 1.08 -15.70
CA PRO A 31 -2.13 0.04 -14.75
C PRO A 31 -1.98 -1.31 -15.44
N ASN A 32 -0.96 -2.05 -15.02
CA ASN A 32 -0.70 -3.39 -15.52
C ASN A 32 -0.90 -4.38 -14.36
N PRO A 33 -2.13 -4.90 -14.16
CA PRO A 33 -2.43 -5.72 -13.01
C PRO A 33 -1.67 -7.05 -12.99
N PRO A 34 -1.45 -7.63 -11.81
CA PRO A 34 -1.74 -7.07 -10.49
C PRO A 34 -0.73 -5.98 -10.12
N LEU A 35 -1.22 -4.87 -9.61
CA LEU A 35 -0.41 -3.69 -9.33
C LEU A 35 -0.82 -3.06 -8.01
N ALA A 36 0.16 -2.68 -7.19
CA ALA A 36 -0.07 -1.87 -6.00
C ALA A 36 0.54 -0.50 -6.22
N VAL A 37 -0.22 0.55 -5.90
CA VAL A 37 0.21 1.95 -6.04
C VAL A 37 0.21 2.59 -4.66
N ILE A 38 1.30 3.25 -4.32
CA ILE A 38 1.46 3.90 -3.02
C ILE A 38 1.17 5.39 -3.17
N SER A 39 0.16 5.87 -2.44
CA SER A 39 -0.25 7.28 -2.50
C SER A 39 -0.24 7.87 -1.10
N PRO A 40 0.50 8.97 -0.86
CA PRO A 40 0.40 9.67 0.40
C PRO A 40 -0.95 10.38 0.49
N GLN A 41 -1.59 10.31 1.65
CA GLN A 41 -2.88 10.94 1.87
C GLN A 41 -2.78 12.18 2.75
N SER A 42 -2.02 12.06 3.83
CA SER A 42 -1.86 13.18 4.75
C SER A 42 -0.62 12.98 5.60
N ILE A 43 -0.15 14.07 6.15
CA ILE A 43 0.94 14.05 7.12
C ILE A 43 0.44 14.81 8.33
N GLU A 44 0.47 14.18 9.49
CA GLU A 44 0.13 14.83 10.74
C GLU A 44 1.42 15.22 11.43
N TYR A 45 1.68 16.52 11.47
CA TYR A 45 2.91 17.06 12.01
C TYR A 45 2.81 17.21 13.54
N HIS A 46 3.92 17.02 14.19
CA HIS A 46 4.05 17.35 15.62
C HIS A 46 3.05 16.64 16.52
N LYS A 47 2.91 15.35 16.33
CA LYS A 47 2.10 14.52 17.23
C LYS A 47 2.61 14.60 18.68
N ALA A 48 3.92 14.82 18.84
CA ALA A 48 4.54 15.04 20.14
C ALA A 48 5.09 16.46 20.18
N PHE A 49 4.86 17.15 21.29
CA PHE A 49 5.34 18.53 21.47
C PHE A 49 6.86 18.64 21.35
N ASN A 50 7.59 17.58 21.62
CA ASN A 50 9.05 17.59 21.57
C ASN A 50 9.60 17.29 20.18
N ASN A 51 8.80 17.37 19.15
CA ASN A 51 9.22 17.11 17.77
C ASN A 51 9.78 15.72 17.57
N GLY A 52 9.26 14.73 18.30
CA GLY A 52 9.76 13.38 18.23
C GLY A 52 9.46 12.71 16.90
N PHE A 53 8.27 12.93 16.35
CA PHE A 53 7.89 12.27 15.11
C PHE A 53 6.63 12.89 14.49
N ASN A 54 6.40 12.53 13.24
CA ASN A 54 5.20 12.85 12.49
C ASN A 54 4.53 11.55 12.07
N THR A 55 3.23 11.61 11.78
CA THR A 55 2.49 10.46 11.25
C THR A 55 2.23 10.69 9.77
N TYR A 56 2.70 9.76 8.94
CA TYR A 56 2.51 9.79 7.50
C TYR A 56 1.45 8.76 7.14
N ASN A 57 0.34 9.22 6.60
CA ASN A 57 -0.75 8.32 6.20
C ASN A 57 -0.68 8.06 4.71
N PHE A 58 -0.56 6.78 4.36
CA PHE A 58 -0.51 6.33 2.97
C PHE A 58 -1.72 5.48 2.66
N THR A 59 -2.15 5.52 1.42
CA THR A 59 -3.12 4.57 0.89
C THR A 59 -2.43 3.74 -0.18
N ILE A 60 -2.50 2.43 -0.04
CA ILE A 60 -1.98 1.50 -1.03
C ILE A 60 -3.18 0.96 -1.81
N SER A 61 -3.28 1.35 -3.09
CA SER A 61 -4.35 0.91 -3.97
C SER A 61 -3.87 -0.29 -4.77
N VAL A 62 -4.62 -1.38 -4.69
CA VAL A 62 -4.27 -2.63 -5.40
C VAL A 62 -5.25 -2.87 -6.52
N TYR A 63 -4.75 -3.06 -7.74
CA TYR A 63 -5.53 -3.38 -8.93
C TYR A 63 -5.18 -4.80 -9.34
N VAL A 64 -6.17 -5.71 -9.42
CA VAL A 64 -5.88 -7.12 -9.63
C VAL A 64 -6.31 -7.68 -10.98
N GLY A 65 -7.04 -6.93 -11.76
CA GLY A 65 -7.47 -7.36 -13.06
C GLY A 65 -8.84 -6.83 -13.37
N ARG A 66 -9.42 -7.28 -14.48
CA ARG A 66 -10.73 -6.79 -14.89
C ARG A 66 -11.81 -7.37 -14.00
N VAL A 67 -12.83 -6.56 -13.72
CA VAL A 67 -13.90 -6.90 -12.79
C VAL A 67 -14.66 -8.16 -13.21
N SER A 68 -14.67 -8.48 -14.51
CA SER A 68 -15.37 -9.65 -15.05
C SER A 68 -14.65 -10.98 -14.79
N GLU A 69 -13.42 -10.95 -14.30
CA GLU A 69 -12.63 -12.14 -14.10
C GLU A 69 -12.81 -12.70 -12.70
N ARG A 70 -13.23 -13.97 -12.60
CA ARG A 70 -13.34 -14.64 -11.29
C ARG A 70 -11.98 -14.71 -10.58
N SER A 71 -10.93 -15.00 -11.34
CA SER A 71 -9.59 -15.10 -10.78
C SER A 71 -9.13 -13.77 -10.17
N ALA A 72 -9.55 -12.63 -10.73
CA ALA A 72 -9.23 -11.32 -10.18
C ALA A 72 -9.82 -11.16 -8.77
N GLN A 73 -11.06 -11.58 -8.57
CA GLN A 73 -11.70 -11.51 -7.27
C GLN A 73 -11.02 -12.41 -6.25
N GLN A 74 -10.65 -13.62 -6.65
CA GLN A 74 -9.91 -14.55 -5.78
C GLN A 74 -8.54 -13.98 -5.41
N ASN A 75 -7.84 -13.38 -6.36
CA ASN A 75 -6.54 -12.77 -6.12
C ASN A 75 -6.67 -11.60 -5.15
N LEU A 76 -7.69 -10.75 -5.33
CA LEU A 76 -7.89 -9.62 -4.43
C LEU A 76 -8.21 -10.09 -3.02
N ASP A 77 -9.01 -11.15 -2.88
CA ASP A 77 -9.32 -11.72 -1.57
C ASP A 77 -8.04 -12.21 -0.88
N ALA A 78 -7.12 -12.80 -1.64
CA ALA A 78 -5.84 -13.25 -1.08
C ALA A 78 -4.98 -12.06 -0.62
N PHE A 79 -4.97 -10.96 -1.38
CA PHE A 79 -4.26 -9.75 -0.98
C PHE A 79 -4.87 -9.10 0.27
N CYS A 80 -6.17 -9.26 0.47
CA CYS A 80 -6.88 -8.70 1.63
C CYS A 80 -6.79 -9.56 2.89
N ALA A 81 -6.27 -10.78 2.79
CA ALA A 81 -6.16 -11.65 3.96
C ALA A 81 -5.26 -11.03 5.03
N PRO A 82 -5.54 -11.26 6.31
CA PRO A 82 -4.70 -10.69 7.38
C PRO A 82 -3.31 -11.32 7.46
N THR A 83 -3.13 -12.52 6.94
CA THR A 83 -1.85 -13.22 6.92
C THR A 83 -1.70 -14.00 5.62
N GLY A 84 -0.50 -14.46 5.34
CA GLY A 84 -0.22 -15.30 4.18
C GLY A 84 0.76 -14.65 3.21
N ALA A 85 1.21 -15.42 2.23
CA ALA A 85 2.26 -14.99 1.29
C ALA A 85 1.80 -13.85 0.37
N SER A 86 0.49 -13.75 0.11
CA SER A 86 -0.06 -12.69 -0.74
C SER A 86 -0.67 -11.54 0.06
N SER A 87 -0.65 -11.60 1.40
CA SER A 87 -1.28 -10.57 2.24
C SER A 87 -0.53 -9.24 2.14
N ILE A 88 -1.23 -8.20 1.75
CA ILE A 88 -0.68 -6.83 1.71
C ILE A 88 -0.29 -6.39 3.11
N LYS A 89 -1.18 -6.62 4.08
CA LYS A 89 -0.90 -6.26 5.47
C LYS A 89 0.36 -6.95 5.97
N SER A 90 0.47 -8.25 5.75
CA SER A 90 1.63 -9.03 6.21
C SER A 90 2.92 -8.57 5.54
N ALA A 91 2.88 -8.28 4.24
CA ALA A 91 4.05 -7.80 3.50
C ALA A 91 4.51 -6.42 4.00
N ILE A 92 3.58 -5.49 4.18
CA ILE A 92 3.93 -4.16 4.65
C ILE A 92 4.49 -4.21 6.06
N GLU A 93 3.91 -5.03 6.93
CA GLU A 93 4.35 -5.14 8.32
C GLU A 93 5.52 -6.09 8.52
N SER A 94 6.03 -6.71 7.45
CA SER A 94 7.18 -7.61 7.54
C SER A 94 8.44 -6.92 8.04
N ASP A 95 8.57 -5.62 7.76
CA ASP A 95 9.63 -4.79 8.33
C ASP A 95 8.99 -3.46 8.75
N ARG A 96 8.65 -3.35 10.00
CA ARG A 96 7.93 -2.19 10.52
C ARG A 96 8.77 -0.93 10.60
N THR A 97 10.07 -1.03 10.40
CA THR A 97 10.97 0.12 10.40
C THR A 97 11.35 0.58 9.00
N LEU A 98 10.91 -0.15 7.96
CA LEU A 98 11.26 0.13 6.56
C LEU A 98 12.78 0.27 6.38
N SER A 99 13.52 -0.71 6.90
CA SER A 99 14.99 -0.71 6.88
C SER A 99 15.60 0.49 7.62
N GLY A 100 14.95 0.91 8.71
CA GLY A 100 15.41 2.01 9.53
C GLY A 100 14.93 3.38 9.10
N ARG A 101 14.04 3.45 8.13
CA ARG A 101 13.50 4.71 7.62
C ARG A 101 12.42 5.31 8.52
N CYS A 102 11.80 4.52 9.37
CA CYS A 102 10.75 4.98 10.28
C CYS A 102 10.83 4.29 11.61
N PHE A 103 10.05 4.79 12.59
CA PHE A 103 10.00 4.17 13.91
C PHE A 103 9.11 2.93 13.90
N SER A 104 7.95 3.02 13.28
CA SER A 104 7.00 1.92 13.19
C SER A 104 5.93 2.23 12.15
N LEU A 105 5.22 1.20 11.72
CA LEU A 105 4.08 1.37 10.84
C LEU A 105 3.03 0.31 11.15
N ILE A 106 1.80 0.58 10.71
CA ILE A 106 0.70 -0.37 10.84
C ILE A 106 -0.27 -0.17 9.66
N VAL A 107 -0.79 -1.28 9.15
CA VAL A 107 -1.89 -1.27 8.20
C VAL A 107 -3.17 -1.38 9.01
N SER A 108 -3.95 -0.32 9.05
CA SER A 108 -5.11 -0.24 9.93
C SER A 108 -6.38 -0.79 9.29
N ASP A 109 -6.61 -0.51 8.02
CA ASP A 109 -7.88 -0.81 7.36
C ASP A 109 -7.68 -1.23 5.91
N MET A 110 -8.61 -2.02 5.42
CA MET A 110 -8.84 -2.19 3.99
C MET A 110 -10.25 -1.65 3.71
N ARG A 111 -10.37 -0.84 2.67
CA ARG A 111 -11.65 -0.21 2.32
C ARG A 111 -11.78 -0.07 0.81
N ASN A 112 -12.98 0.34 0.38
CA ASN A 112 -13.27 0.59 -1.04
C ASN A 112 -13.01 -0.63 -1.92
N TYR A 113 -13.34 -1.81 -1.40
CA TYR A 113 -13.31 -3.04 -2.19
C TYR A 113 -14.39 -2.94 -3.25
N GLY A 114 -13.98 -2.87 -4.49
CA GLY A 114 -14.93 -2.71 -5.59
C GLY A 114 -14.25 -2.52 -6.92
N SER A 115 -14.89 -1.79 -7.80
CA SER A 115 -14.35 -1.58 -9.14
C SER A 115 -14.05 -0.12 -9.40
N VAL A 116 -13.06 0.12 -10.27
CA VAL A 116 -12.69 1.45 -10.72
C VAL A 116 -12.41 1.40 -12.21
N THR A 117 -12.76 2.46 -12.93
CA THR A 117 -12.52 2.56 -14.36
C THR A 117 -11.34 3.49 -14.62
N ILE A 118 -10.31 2.96 -15.30
CA ILE A 118 -9.14 3.72 -15.70
C ILE A 118 -8.90 3.44 -17.18
N ALA A 119 -8.80 4.50 -17.98
CA ALA A 119 -8.50 4.39 -19.41
C ALA A 119 -9.43 3.40 -20.12
N GLU A 120 -10.74 3.53 -19.86
CA GLU A 120 -11.81 2.72 -20.46
C GLU A 120 -11.86 1.27 -19.99
N ASN A 121 -10.97 0.85 -19.10
CA ASN A 121 -10.98 -0.49 -18.50
C ASN A 121 -11.44 -0.41 -17.06
N THR A 122 -12.28 -1.37 -16.64
CA THR A 122 -12.76 -1.47 -15.27
C THR A 122 -11.99 -2.56 -14.54
N TYR A 123 -11.32 -2.17 -13.47
CA TYR A 123 -10.49 -3.06 -12.65
C TYR A 123 -11.13 -3.29 -11.30
N LEU A 124 -10.89 -4.47 -10.75
CA LEU A 124 -11.24 -4.76 -9.36
C LEU A 124 -10.10 -4.23 -8.46
N THR A 125 -10.46 -3.50 -7.43
CA THR A 125 -9.49 -2.80 -6.59
C THR A 125 -9.89 -2.79 -5.13
N ALA A 126 -8.90 -2.60 -4.26
CA ALA A 126 -9.10 -2.33 -2.85
C ALA A 126 -8.02 -1.36 -2.39
N GLU A 127 -8.31 -0.62 -1.32
CA GLU A 127 -7.38 0.34 -0.73
C GLU A 127 -7.03 -0.08 0.68
N PHE A 128 -5.75 0.03 1.01
CA PHE A 128 -5.24 -0.30 2.34
C PHE A 128 -4.67 0.97 2.96
N ASP A 129 -5.15 1.33 4.14
CA ASP A 129 -4.64 2.49 4.86
C ASP A 129 -3.48 2.08 5.76
N CYS A 130 -2.37 2.78 5.61
CA CYS A 130 -1.15 2.51 6.35
C CYS A 130 -0.70 3.78 7.05
N ALA A 131 -0.46 3.70 8.36
CA ALA A 131 0.07 4.81 9.13
C ALA A 131 1.54 4.53 9.47
N VAL A 132 2.41 5.48 9.13
CA VAL A 132 3.85 5.36 9.34
C VAL A 132 4.28 6.47 10.29
N GLN A 133 4.99 6.11 11.35
CA GLN A 133 5.54 7.09 12.30
C GLN A 133 7.03 7.26 12.04
N ALA A 134 7.44 8.47 11.68
CA ALA A 134 8.82 8.79 11.34
C ALA A 134 9.15 10.24 11.71
N ASN A 135 10.42 10.55 11.71
CA ASN A 135 10.88 11.92 11.94
C ASN A 135 10.41 12.89 10.86
#